data_34df86a4cf00dc4a062f68736f2b49d5
#
_entry.id   34df86a4cf00dc4a062f68736f2b49d5
#
_cell.length_a   1.000
_cell.length_b   1.000
_cell.length_c   1.000
_cell.angle_alpha   90.00
_cell.angle_beta   90.00
_cell.angle_gamma   90.00
#
_symmetry.space_group_name_H-M   'P 1'
#
loop_
_entity.id
_entity.type
_entity.pdbx_description
1 polymer ?
#
loop_
_entity_poly.entity_id
_entity_poly.type
_entity_poly.pdbx_seq_one_letter_code
_entity_poly.pdbx_strand_id
1 'polypeptide(L)'
;PLTNMYLAATSAMDFFCHLDAVDQITLSGTDRSGWYLEEPKKALEEGTMEYAGKYSAPDYERIVDKSCSLAIESTMIYHCPQVKEQLENLGVPVLVERSSYEADPLGRMEWIKLYGVLTGKEQLAEELFEKEIKELENVSVQADEGQEHSDQTNQGKTVAFFYITSRGSAN
;
A
#
# COMPACT_ATOMS: atom_id res chain seq x y z
N PRO A 1 10.48 13.15 -8.86
CA PRO A 1 9.85 12.46 -7.72
C PRO A 1 9.11 13.45 -6.82
N LEU A 2 7.97 13.04 -6.28
CA LEU A 2 7.28 13.78 -5.25
C LEU A 2 7.93 13.53 -3.89
N THR A 3 7.86 14.53 -3.02
CA THR A 3 8.32 14.44 -1.64
C THR A 3 7.27 15.11 -0.74
N ASN A 4 7.41 14.96 0.58
CA ASN A 4 6.47 15.55 1.53
C ASN A 4 5.02 15.10 1.29
N MET A 5 4.79 13.80 1.19
CA MET A 5 3.45 13.24 1.01
C MET A 5 2.76 13.01 2.36
N TYR A 6 1.43 13.19 2.37
CA TYR A 6 0.55 12.72 3.44
C TYR A 6 -0.08 11.38 3.04
N LEU A 7 0.12 10.35 3.84
CA LEU A 7 -0.40 9.00 3.60
C LEU A 7 -1.45 8.61 4.65
N ALA A 8 -2.71 8.57 4.23
CA ALA A 8 -3.84 8.05 5.02
C ALA A 8 -4.29 6.64 4.56
N ALA A 9 -3.92 6.23 3.34
CA ALA A 9 -4.19 4.89 2.82
C ALA A 9 -3.14 3.89 3.29
N THR A 10 -3.43 3.13 4.33
CA THR A 10 -2.46 2.16 4.90
C THR A 10 -2.01 1.08 3.92
N SER A 11 -2.87 0.70 2.96
CA SER A 11 -2.56 -0.28 1.91
C SER A 11 -1.43 0.16 0.98
N ALA A 12 -1.21 1.47 0.82
CA ALA A 12 -0.14 1.99 -0.04
C ALA A 12 1.25 1.91 0.61
N MET A 13 1.35 1.85 1.94
CA MET A 13 2.64 1.88 2.64
C MET A 13 3.57 0.74 2.21
N ASP A 14 3.04 -0.43 1.94
CA ASP A 14 3.81 -1.59 1.50
C ASP A 14 4.54 -1.33 0.18
N PHE A 15 3.91 -0.62 -0.77
CA PHE A 15 4.58 -0.19 -2.00
C PHE A 15 5.75 0.76 -1.74
N PHE A 16 5.58 1.70 -0.80
CA PHE A 16 6.67 2.61 -0.41
C PHE A 16 7.82 1.88 0.27
N CYS A 17 7.55 0.87 1.09
CA CYS A 17 8.58 0.03 1.70
C CYS A 17 9.37 -0.72 0.63
N HIS A 18 8.69 -1.38 -0.33
CA HIS A 18 9.35 -2.13 -1.40
C HIS A 18 10.13 -1.25 -2.39
N LEU A 19 9.71 0.00 -2.57
CA LEU A 19 10.39 0.99 -3.40
C LEU A 19 11.52 1.73 -2.67
N ASP A 20 11.77 1.43 -1.39
CA ASP A 20 12.73 2.19 -0.57
C ASP A 20 12.46 3.70 -0.66
N ALA A 21 11.20 4.09 -0.40
CA ALA A 21 10.70 5.45 -0.58
C ALA A 21 9.85 5.95 0.61
N VAL A 22 9.94 5.30 1.78
CA VAL A 22 9.21 5.70 3.00
C VAL A 22 9.62 7.10 3.45
N ASP A 23 10.86 7.52 3.17
CA ASP A 23 11.39 8.86 3.46
C ASP A 23 10.69 9.99 2.69
N GLN A 24 9.95 9.66 1.63
CA GLN A 24 9.14 10.63 0.88
C GLN A 24 7.78 10.91 1.52
N ILE A 25 7.39 10.11 2.52
CA ILE A 25 6.18 10.29 3.32
C ILE A 25 6.57 11.03 4.60
N THR A 26 6.24 12.30 4.67
CA THR A 26 6.53 13.12 5.87
C THR A 26 5.39 13.12 6.88
N LEU A 27 4.17 12.82 6.42
CA LEU A 27 2.96 12.85 7.22
C LEU A 27 2.17 11.55 7.09
N SER A 28 1.75 10.99 8.23
CA SER A 28 0.95 9.76 8.29
C SER A 28 -0.44 10.03 8.85
N GLY A 29 -1.44 9.45 8.21
CA GLY A 29 -2.82 9.39 8.69
C GLY A 29 -3.07 8.31 9.76
N THR A 30 -2.04 7.51 10.06
CA THR A 30 -2.06 6.43 11.04
C THR A 30 -0.96 6.68 12.07
N ASP A 31 -1.29 6.59 13.34
CA ASP A 31 -0.31 6.71 14.41
C ASP A 31 0.60 5.45 14.50
N ARG A 32 1.68 5.54 15.31
CA ARG A 32 2.64 4.45 15.46
C ARG A 32 1.99 3.12 15.89
N SER A 33 0.99 3.18 16.74
CA SER A 33 0.32 1.97 17.28
C SER A 33 -0.58 1.29 16.26
N GLY A 34 -1.00 2.01 15.24
CA GLY A 34 -1.83 1.48 14.15
C GLY A 34 -1.05 0.84 13.00
N TRP A 35 0.27 0.96 12.98
CA TRP A 35 1.11 0.33 11.97
C TRP A 35 1.56 -1.07 12.40
N TYR A 36 1.57 -2.01 11.45
CA TYR A 36 2.16 -3.35 11.60
C TYR A 36 3.55 -3.45 10.96
N LEU A 37 3.81 -2.67 9.90
CA LEU A 37 5.12 -2.57 9.24
C LEU A 37 6.12 -1.84 10.14
N GLU A 38 7.37 -2.28 10.14
CA GLU A 38 8.40 -1.71 11.01
C GLU A 38 8.95 -0.38 10.48
N GLU A 39 9.03 -0.21 9.16
CA GLU A 39 9.55 0.99 8.51
C GLU A 39 8.76 2.25 8.92
N PRO A 40 7.42 2.31 8.81
CA PRO A 40 6.68 3.48 9.24
C PRO A 40 6.69 3.67 10.76
N LYS A 41 6.75 2.59 11.57
CA LYS A 41 6.92 2.72 13.02
C LYS A 41 8.22 3.42 13.37
N LYS A 42 9.31 2.99 12.73
CA LYS A 42 10.65 3.57 12.92
C LYS A 42 10.68 5.02 12.47
N ALA A 43 10.12 5.35 11.31
CA ALA A 43 10.06 6.71 10.78
C ALA A 43 9.29 7.66 11.74
N LEU A 44 8.18 7.19 12.32
CA LEU A 44 7.42 7.94 13.33
C LEU A 44 8.18 8.09 14.66
N GLU A 45 8.93 7.07 15.06
CA GLU A 45 9.74 7.08 16.30
C GLU A 45 10.95 8.01 16.19
N GLU A 46 11.59 8.03 15.03
CA GLU A 46 12.72 8.90 14.70
C GLU A 46 12.30 10.35 14.36
N GLY A 47 11.00 10.58 14.14
CA GLY A 47 10.45 11.90 13.78
C GLY A 47 10.70 12.31 12.34
N THR A 48 11.14 11.41 11.46
CA THR A 48 11.23 11.62 10.01
C THR A 48 9.86 11.61 9.34
N MET A 49 8.90 10.94 9.95
CA MET A 49 7.47 10.97 9.63
C MET A 49 6.70 11.43 10.87
N GLU A 50 5.65 12.23 10.69
CA GLU A 50 4.81 12.72 11.79
C GLU A 50 3.35 12.28 11.61
N TYR A 51 2.66 11.97 12.69
CA TYR A 51 1.23 11.76 12.64
C TYR A 51 0.50 13.08 12.42
N ALA A 52 -0.33 13.16 11.38
CA ALA A 52 -1.07 14.36 10.99
C ALA A 52 -2.58 14.14 10.94
N GLY A 53 -3.11 13.34 11.86
CA GLY A 53 -4.55 13.04 11.92
C GLY A 53 -4.99 12.02 10.88
N LYS A 54 -6.14 11.39 11.13
CA LYS A 54 -6.69 10.35 10.26
C LYS A 54 -7.42 10.93 9.04
N TYR A 55 -7.69 10.11 8.03
CA TYR A 55 -8.39 10.46 6.78
C TYR A 55 -9.63 11.36 6.96
N SER A 56 -10.39 11.21 8.05
CA SER A 56 -11.63 11.97 8.32
C SER A 56 -11.43 13.26 9.11
N ALA A 57 -10.22 13.49 9.63
CA ALA A 57 -9.87 14.66 10.43
C ALA A 57 -8.33 14.89 10.36
N PRO A 58 -7.80 15.24 9.19
CA PRO A 58 -6.37 15.54 9.05
C PRO A 58 -6.02 16.88 9.69
N ASP A 59 -4.79 17.01 10.10
CA ASP A 59 -4.21 18.26 10.60
C ASP A 59 -3.80 19.15 9.42
N TYR A 60 -4.71 19.98 8.98
CA TYR A 60 -4.50 20.86 7.82
C TYR A 60 -3.37 21.87 8.02
N GLU A 61 -3.15 22.34 9.24
CA GLU A 61 -2.06 23.28 9.53
C GLU A 61 -0.72 22.60 9.27
N ARG A 62 -0.57 21.38 9.77
CA ARG A 62 0.64 20.58 9.58
C ARG A 62 0.87 20.21 8.12
N ILE A 63 -0.21 19.87 7.40
CA ILE A 63 -0.16 19.55 5.96
C ILE A 63 0.36 20.75 5.14
N VAL A 64 -0.11 21.96 5.47
CA VAL A 64 0.35 23.19 4.81
C VAL A 64 1.77 23.55 5.23
N ASP A 65 2.09 23.48 6.52
CA ASP A 65 3.41 23.81 7.06
C ASP A 65 4.51 22.94 6.44
N LYS A 66 4.26 21.64 6.27
CA LYS A 66 5.18 20.71 5.61
C LYS A 66 5.19 20.83 4.08
N SER A 67 4.41 21.74 3.51
CA SER A 67 4.29 21.88 2.04
C SER A 67 3.97 20.55 1.36
N CYS A 68 2.93 19.87 1.84
CA CYS A 68 2.52 18.57 1.35
C CYS A 68 2.25 18.62 -0.15
N SER A 69 2.88 17.73 -0.92
CA SER A 69 2.80 17.71 -2.39
C SER A 69 1.68 16.83 -2.92
N LEU A 70 1.24 15.84 -2.14
CA LEU A 70 0.20 14.87 -2.48
C LEU A 70 -0.39 14.27 -1.21
N ALA A 71 -1.71 14.17 -1.13
CA ALA A 71 -2.40 13.36 -0.15
C ALA A 71 -2.84 12.03 -0.79
N ILE A 72 -2.45 10.91 -0.18
CA ILE A 72 -2.84 9.56 -0.61
C ILE A 72 -3.88 9.04 0.35
N GLU A 73 -5.12 9.03 -0.10
CA GLU A 73 -6.29 8.69 0.70
C GLU A 73 -6.86 7.33 0.30
N SER A 74 -7.46 6.61 1.25
CA SER A 74 -8.22 5.41 0.93
C SER A 74 -9.63 5.76 0.43
N THR A 75 -10.37 4.76 -0.08
CA THR A 75 -11.77 4.94 -0.48
C THR A 75 -12.68 5.40 0.66
N MET A 76 -12.24 5.32 1.93
CA MET A 76 -12.96 5.86 3.07
C MET A 76 -13.16 7.37 2.99
N ILE A 77 -12.34 8.08 2.19
CA ILE A 77 -12.49 9.52 1.94
C ILE A 77 -13.84 9.87 1.29
N TYR A 78 -14.46 8.94 0.57
CA TYR A 78 -15.78 9.14 -0.01
C TYR A 78 -16.89 9.34 1.03
N HIS A 79 -16.68 8.91 2.29
CA HIS A 79 -17.57 9.18 3.40
C HIS A 79 -17.34 10.57 4.02
N CYS A 80 -16.26 11.23 3.64
CA CYS A 80 -15.87 12.55 4.14
C CYS A 80 -15.46 13.47 2.97
N PRO A 81 -16.34 13.72 1.98
CA PRO A 81 -15.99 14.46 0.76
C PRO A 81 -15.48 15.88 1.06
N GLN A 82 -15.94 16.50 2.14
CA GLN A 82 -15.48 17.81 2.59
C GLN A 82 -13.98 17.83 2.95
N VAL A 83 -13.42 16.71 3.38
CA VAL A 83 -11.98 16.60 3.67
C VAL A 83 -11.18 16.67 2.38
N LYS A 84 -11.61 15.91 1.36
CA LYS A 84 -11.00 15.94 0.03
C LYS A 84 -11.04 17.36 -0.56
N GLU A 85 -12.21 17.99 -0.55
CA GLU A 85 -12.39 19.37 -1.04
C GLU A 85 -11.47 20.35 -0.29
N GLN A 86 -11.34 20.20 1.02
CA GLN A 86 -10.49 21.08 1.83
C GLN A 86 -9.01 20.91 1.47
N LEU A 87 -8.53 19.67 1.30
CA LEU A 87 -7.15 19.41 0.85
C LEU A 87 -6.88 20.03 -0.52
N GLU A 88 -7.79 19.83 -1.49
CA GLU A 88 -7.67 20.39 -2.82
C GLU A 88 -7.72 21.93 -2.82
N ASN A 89 -8.57 22.56 -1.98
CA ASN A 89 -8.63 24.01 -1.79
C ASN A 89 -7.33 24.58 -1.19
N LEU A 90 -6.61 23.80 -0.40
CA LEU A 90 -5.28 24.15 0.12
C LEU A 90 -4.15 23.90 -0.89
N GLY A 91 -4.49 23.47 -2.12
CA GLY A 91 -3.52 23.20 -3.17
C GLY A 91 -2.84 21.84 -3.09
N VAL A 92 -3.34 20.94 -2.23
CA VAL A 92 -2.82 19.58 -2.09
C VAL A 92 -3.68 18.62 -2.94
N PRO A 93 -3.16 18.09 -4.05
CA PRO A 93 -3.90 17.12 -4.85
C PRO A 93 -4.15 15.84 -4.05
N VAL A 94 -5.28 15.17 -4.33
CA VAL A 94 -5.69 13.95 -3.63
C VAL A 94 -5.72 12.77 -4.58
N LEU A 95 -4.86 11.78 -4.32
CA LEU A 95 -4.93 10.46 -4.96
C LEU A 95 -5.76 9.52 -4.08
N VAL A 96 -6.81 8.92 -4.65
CA VAL A 96 -7.56 7.88 -3.95
C VAL A 96 -6.99 6.51 -4.31
N GLU A 97 -6.34 5.89 -3.36
CA GLU A 97 -5.75 4.57 -3.46
C GLU A 97 -6.83 3.48 -3.56
N ARG A 98 -6.71 2.59 -4.54
CA ARG A 98 -7.70 1.56 -4.83
C ARG A 98 -7.12 0.18 -5.11
N SER A 99 -5.83 -0.04 -4.88
CA SER A 99 -5.18 -1.33 -5.17
C SER A 99 -5.90 -2.51 -4.55
N SER A 100 -6.42 -2.34 -3.33
CA SER A 100 -7.17 -3.40 -2.63
C SER A 100 -8.53 -3.74 -3.27
N TYR A 101 -8.99 -2.96 -4.24
CA TYR A 101 -10.24 -3.21 -4.97
C TYR A 101 -10.01 -3.86 -6.34
N GLU A 102 -8.75 -4.04 -6.74
CA GLU A 102 -8.44 -4.80 -7.95
C GLU A 102 -8.86 -6.26 -7.77
N ALA A 103 -9.59 -6.77 -8.76
CA ALA A 103 -10.06 -8.16 -8.74
C ALA A 103 -8.94 -9.16 -9.04
N ASP A 104 -8.01 -8.76 -9.90
CA ASP A 104 -6.85 -9.55 -10.28
C ASP A 104 -5.68 -9.28 -9.31
N PRO A 105 -5.05 -10.31 -8.73
CA PRO A 105 -3.88 -10.16 -7.90
C PRO A 105 -2.73 -9.41 -8.57
N LEU A 106 -2.47 -9.66 -9.86
CA LEU A 106 -1.47 -8.92 -10.63
C LEU A 106 -1.85 -7.46 -10.79
N GLY A 107 -3.14 -7.15 -11.00
CA GLY A 107 -3.63 -5.77 -11.02
C GLY A 107 -3.34 -5.02 -9.73
N ARG A 108 -3.46 -5.69 -8.57
CA ARG A 108 -3.05 -5.10 -7.28
C ARG A 108 -1.57 -4.78 -7.24
N MET A 109 -0.75 -5.70 -7.70
CA MET A 109 0.71 -5.53 -7.69
C MET A 109 1.17 -4.48 -8.70
N GLU A 110 0.48 -4.35 -9.82
CA GLU A 110 0.80 -3.36 -10.86
C GLU A 110 0.74 -1.92 -10.35
N TRP A 111 -0.02 -1.64 -9.28
CA TRP A 111 -0.03 -0.33 -8.62
C TRP A 111 1.36 0.13 -8.17
N ILE A 112 2.31 -0.79 -7.95
CA ILE A 112 3.70 -0.44 -7.64
C ILE A 112 4.32 0.45 -8.72
N LYS A 113 3.93 0.29 -10.00
CA LYS A 113 4.41 1.11 -11.11
C LYS A 113 3.96 2.57 -10.98
N LEU A 114 2.70 2.80 -10.54
CA LEU A 114 2.21 4.14 -10.24
C LEU A 114 3.05 4.79 -9.14
N TYR A 115 3.30 4.08 -8.05
CA TYR A 115 4.13 4.57 -6.96
C TYR A 115 5.59 4.74 -7.38
N GLY A 116 6.10 3.88 -8.26
CA GLY A 116 7.40 4.05 -8.92
C GLY A 116 7.53 5.40 -9.62
N VAL A 117 6.53 5.77 -10.44
CA VAL A 117 6.50 7.08 -11.13
C VAL A 117 6.43 8.23 -10.12
N LEU A 118 5.58 8.15 -9.11
CA LEU A 118 5.43 9.20 -8.09
C LEU A 118 6.73 9.44 -7.31
N THR A 119 7.47 8.36 -7.02
CA THR A 119 8.68 8.39 -6.19
C THR A 119 9.98 8.52 -6.99
N GLY A 120 9.93 8.43 -8.34
CA GLY A 120 11.11 8.40 -9.21
C GLY A 120 11.88 7.08 -9.13
N LYS A 121 11.17 5.99 -8.87
CA LYS A 121 11.70 4.62 -8.74
C LYS A 121 11.11 3.68 -9.80
N GLU A 122 10.85 4.20 -11.00
CA GLU A 122 10.16 3.49 -12.09
C GLU A 122 10.86 2.18 -12.45
N GLN A 123 12.20 2.22 -12.55
CA GLN A 123 12.97 1.03 -12.89
C GLN A 123 12.85 -0.06 -11.82
N LEU A 124 12.96 0.31 -10.54
CA LEU A 124 12.81 -0.64 -9.43
C LEU A 124 11.39 -1.22 -9.39
N ALA A 125 10.38 -0.38 -9.63
CA ALA A 125 8.98 -0.81 -9.68
C ALA A 125 8.74 -1.85 -10.78
N GLU A 126 9.34 -1.64 -11.97
CA GLU A 126 9.25 -2.59 -13.08
C GLU A 126 9.95 -3.91 -12.76
N GLU A 127 11.17 -3.85 -12.22
CA GLU A 127 11.94 -5.03 -11.81
C GLU A 127 11.19 -5.87 -10.75
N LEU A 128 10.58 -5.22 -9.76
CA LEU A 128 9.78 -5.89 -8.74
C LEU A 128 8.54 -6.55 -9.34
N PHE A 129 7.80 -5.83 -10.19
CA PHE A 129 6.60 -6.36 -10.83
C PHE A 129 6.92 -7.56 -11.74
N GLU A 130 7.97 -7.47 -12.58
CA GLU A 130 8.42 -8.58 -13.43
C GLU A 130 8.84 -9.82 -12.63
N LYS A 131 9.48 -9.60 -11.48
CA LYS A 131 9.86 -10.70 -10.58
C LYS A 131 8.64 -11.46 -10.10
N GLU A 132 7.59 -10.74 -9.65
CA GLU A 132 6.35 -11.36 -9.17
C GLU A 132 5.62 -12.12 -10.28
N ILE A 133 5.58 -11.59 -11.51
CA ILE A 133 5.02 -12.33 -12.66
C ILE A 133 5.73 -13.67 -12.83
N LYS A 134 7.07 -13.66 -12.83
CA LYS A 134 7.86 -14.89 -13.01
C LYS A 134 7.62 -15.89 -11.88
N GLU A 135 7.46 -15.41 -10.64
CA GLU A 135 7.16 -16.29 -9.50
C GLU A 135 5.78 -16.94 -9.63
N LEU A 136 4.77 -16.19 -10.09
CA LEU A 136 3.43 -16.73 -10.35
C LEU A 136 3.41 -17.74 -11.50
N GLU A 137 4.15 -17.48 -12.58
CA GLU A 137 4.30 -18.42 -13.70
C GLU A 137 4.93 -19.73 -13.24
N ASN A 138 5.97 -19.67 -12.40
CA ASN A 138 6.62 -20.86 -11.85
C ASN A 138 5.68 -21.70 -10.96
N VAL A 139 4.82 -21.04 -10.19
CA VAL A 139 3.82 -21.74 -9.35
C VAL A 139 2.78 -22.45 -10.22
N SER A 140 2.32 -21.82 -11.30
CA SER A 140 1.35 -22.41 -12.22
C SER A 140 1.93 -23.62 -12.96
N VAL A 141 3.18 -23.56 -13.43
CA VAL A 141 3.87 -24.70 -14.08
C VAL A 141 4.00 -25.88 -13.11
N GLN A 142 4.38 -25.65 -11.87
CA GLN A 142 4.48 -26.71 -10.86
C GLN A 142 3.12 -27.34 -10.52
N ALA A 143 2.04 -26.58 -10.61
CA ALA A 143 0.69 -27.09 -10.40
C ALA A 143 0.26 -28.02 -11.54
N ASP A 144 0.60 -27.70 -12.79
CA ASP A 144 0.29 -28.53 -13.97
C ASP A 144 1.12 -29.81 -14.01
N GLU A 145 2.41 -29.76 -13.70
CA GLU A 145 3.27 -30.96 -13.62
C GLU A 145 2.82 -31.93 -12.51
N GLY A 146 2.20 -31.41 -11.45
CA GLY A 146 1.62 -32.21 -10.37
C GLY A 146 0.37 -32.99 -10.74
N GLN A 147 -0.30 -32.66 -11.86
CA GLN A 147 -1.52 -33.35 -12.33
C GLN A 147 -1.22 -34.56 -13.24
N GLU A 148 -0.08 -34.64 -13.90
CA GLU A 148 0.26 -35.77 -14.79
C GLU A 148 0.69 -37.05 -14.06
N HIS A 149 0.90 -37.04 -12.75
CA HIS A 149 1.35 -38.18 -11.95
C HIS A 149 0.37 -38.66 -10.86
N SER A 150 -0.91 -38.38 -10.96
CA SER A 150 -1.91 -38.84 -9.99
C SER A 150 -2.68 -40.06 -10.46
N ASP A 151 -1.99 -41.21 -10.52
CA ASP A 151 -2.69 -42.51 -10.36
C ASP A 151 -2.13 -43.18 -9.08
N GLN A 152 -3.02 -43.43 -8.11
CA GLN A 152 -2.84 -44.26 -6.92
C GLN A 152 -2.12 -43.68 -5.67
N THR A 153 -2.45 -42.55 -5.16
CA THR A 153 -2.65 -42.33 -3.70
C THR A 153 -3.20 -40.93 -3.51
N ASN A 154 -4.50 -40.80 -3.51
CA ASN A 154 -5.19 -39.53 -3.25
C ASN A 154 -5.09 -39.19 -1.76
N GLN A 155 -3.89 -38.87 -1.27
CA GLN A 155 -3.75 -38.01 -0.08
C GLN A 155 -4.03 -36.60 -0.55
N GLY A 156 -5.31 -36.22 -0.56
CA GLY A 156 -5.76 -34.93 -1.01
C GLY A 156 -4.99 -33.81 -0.30
N LYS A 157 -4.26 -33.00 -1.08
CA LYS A 157 -3.65 -31.79 -0.56
C LYS A 157 -4.79 -30.87 -0.12
N THR A 158 -4.79 -30.47 1.14
CA THR A 158 -5.74 -29.52 1.70
C THR A 158 -5.18 -28.12 1.52
N VAL A 159 -5.92 -27.24 0.84
CA VAL A 159 -5.60 -25.81 0.74
C VAL A 159 -6.54 -25.07 1.67
N ALA A 160 -5.99 -24.25 2.55
CA ALA A 160 -6.75 -23.39 3.44
C ALA A 160 -6.69 -21.94 2.92
N PHE A 161 -7.85 -21.35 2.70
CA PHE A 161 -7.99 -19.91 2.48
C PHE A 161 -8.41 -19.26 3.79
N PHE A 162 -7.66 -18.28 4.22
CA PHE A 162 -7.99 -17.54 5.44
C PHE A 162 -7.64 -16.07 5.30
N TYR A 163 -8.28 -15.23 6.09
CA TYR A 163 -7.88 -13.84 6.28
C TYR A 163 -7.65 -13.59 7.79
N ILE A 164 -6.73 -12.70 8.07
CA ILE A 164 -6.42 -12.31 9.45
C ILE A 164 -7.22 -11.03 9.73
N THR A 165 -8.06 -11.09 10.75
CA THR A 165 -8.83 -9.93 11.20
C THR A 165 -7.93 -8.93 11.91
N SER A 166 -8.38 -7.69 12.06
CA SER A 166 -7.70 -6.66 12.86
C SER A 166 -7.49 -7.04 14.34
N ARG A 167 -8.13 -8.13 14.80
CA ARG A 167 -7.93 -8.69 16.15
C ARG A 167 -6.91 -9.83 16.18
N GLY A 168 -6.24 -10.11 15.06
CA GLY A 168 -5.22 -11.16 14.94
C GLY A 168 -5.78 -12.59 14.89
N SER A 169 -7.11 -12.78 14.75
CA SER A 169 -7.71 -14.10 14.58
C SER A 169 -7.89 -14.44 13.09
N ALA A 170 -7.55 -15.68 12.71
CA ALA A 170 -7.85 -16.22 11.39
C ALA A 170 -9.30 -16.71 11.32
N ASN A 171 -9.98 -16.45 10.20
CA ASN A 171 -11.31 -16.97 9.85
C ASN A 171 -11.25 -17.73 8.53
#